data_38ad1f11b69854b5eaa14f329f289c2f
#
_entry.id   38ad1f11b69854b5eaa14f329f289c2f
#
_cell.length_a   1.000
_cell.length_b   1.000
_cell.length_c   1.000
_cell.angle_alpha   90.00
_cell.angle_beta   90.00
_cell.angle_gamma   90.00
#
_symmetry.space_group_name_H-M   'P 1'
#
loop_
_entity.id
_entity.type
_entity.pdbx_description
1 polymer ?
#
loop_
_entity_poly.entity_id
_entity_poly.type
_entity_poly.pdbx_seq_one_letter_code
_entity_poly.pdbx_strand_id
1 'polypeptide(L)'
;RRELVLVRDGFGIKPLYWADDGWTVRFASQAKALLAGGGVPRDPDPAGIVGFHLFGSVPEPFTVWRGIHTLPAGTTLTVDATGPATPQPYYDVAAALAERATRAKSGDARAQLAEAVRDSVRHHLVADVPVAVFLSAGLDSGALLGTMAGLGVR
;
A
#
# COMPACT_ATOMS: atom_id res chain seq x y z
N ARG A 1 -5.16 -21.75 -16.78
CA ARG A 1 -4.53 -20.50 -17.23
C ARG A 1 -3.27 -20.28 -16.42
N ARG A 2 -2.19 -19.83 -17.06
CA ARG A 2 -0.98 -19.39 -16.36
C ARG A 2 -1.06 -17.86 -16.28
N GLU A 3 -1.51 -17.37 -15.14
CA GLU A 3 -1.65 -15.94 -14.86
C GLU A 3 -0.96 -15.62 -13.54
N LEU A 4 -0.25 -14.51 -13.47
CA LEU A 4 0.24 -13.91 -12.24
C LEU A 4 -0.61 -12.69 -11.94
N VAL A 5 -1.13 -12.60 -10.73
CA VAL A 5 -1.88 -11.43 -10.28
C VAL A 5 -1.11 -10.76 -9.15
N LEU A 6 -0.72 -9.51 -9.36
CA LEU A 6 -0.15 -8.64 -8.35
C LEU A 6 -1.27 -7.78 -7.77
N VAL A 7 -1.33 -7.69 -6.46
CA VAL A 7 -2.35 -6.91 -5.74
C VAL A 7 -1.66 -6.03 -4.72
N ARG A 8 -2.01 -4.74 -4.70
CA ARG A 8 -1.57 -3.85 -3.65
C ARG A 8 -2.74 -3.44 -2.78
N ASP A 9 -2.54 -3.41 -1.47
CA ASP A 9 -3.59 -3.09 -0.51
C ASP A 9 -4.24 -1.72 -0.76
N GLY A 10 -5.50 -1.55 -0.30
CA GLY A 10 -6.33 -0.39 -0.60
C GLY A 10 -5.76 0.95 -0.14
N PHE A 11 -4.87 0.95 0.87
CA PHE A 11 -4.21 2.15 1.39
C PHE A 11 -2.75 2.28 0.93
N GLY A 12 -2.21 1.29 0.19
CA GLY A 12 -0.85 1.27 -0.27
C GLY A 12 0.19 1.19 0.86
N ILE A 13 -0.17 0.61 2.01
CA ILE A 13 0.70 0.49 3.18
C ILE A 13 1.96 -0.30 2.84
N LYS A 14 1.81 -1.37 2.06
CA LYS A 14 2.95 -2.14 1.56
C LYS A 14 3.28 -1.71 0.14
N PRO A 15 4.50 -1.23 -0.12
CA PRO A 15 4.90 -0.86 -1.47
C PRO A 15 5.02 -2.09 -2.36
N LEU A 16 4.67 -1.93 -3.63
CA LEU A 16 4.82 -2.95 -4.66
C LEU A 16 5.27 -2.27 -5.95
N TYR A 17 6.47 -2.63 -6.40
CA TYR A 17 7.08 -2.13 -7.62
C TYR A 17 7.15 -3.24 -8.66
N TRP A 18 7.05 -2.86 -9.93
CA TRP A 18 7.18 -3.78 -11.04
C TRP A 18 7.91 -3.14 -12.22
N ALA A 19 8.51 -3.98 -13.04
CA ALA A 19 9.18 -3.60 -14.28
C ALA A 19 8.96 -4.70 -15.31
N ASP A 20 8.84 -4.31 -16.57
CA ASP A 20 8.70 -5.19 -17.72
C ASP A 20 9.72 -4.82 -18.79
N ASP A 21 10.46 -5.81 -19.30
CA ASP A 21 11.40 -5.65 -20.41
C ASP A 21 10.87 -6.25 -21.74
N GLY A 22 9.58 -6.62 -21.77
CA GLY A 22 8.93 -7.27 -22.89
C GLY A 22 9.05 -8.81 -22.90
N TRP A 23 9.91 -9.38 -22.06
CA TRP A 23 10.11 -10.83 -21.91
C TRP A 23 9.88 -11.30 -20.48
N THR A 24 10.20 -10.44 -19.53
CA THR A 24 10.19 -10.80 -18.11
C THR A 24 9.57 -9.67 -17.30
N VAL A 25 8.50 -9.99 -16.59
CA VAL A 25 7.95 -9.10 -15.56
C VAL A 25 8.65 -9.40 -14.23
N ARG A 26 9.21 -8.38 -13.62
CA ARG A 26 9.87 -8.41 -12.31
C ARG A 26 9.06 -7.60 -11.32
N PHE A 27 8.95 -8.07 -10.10
CA PHE A 27 8.28 -7.32 -9.05
C PHE A 27 8.99 -7.47 -7.71
N ALA A 28 8.89 -6.46 -6.87
CA ALA A 28 9.48 -6.43 -5.54
C ALA A 28 8.80 -5.38 -4.65
N SER A 29 8.96 -5.51 -3.34
CA SER A 29 8.53 -4.49 -2.37
C SER A 29 9.45 -3.26 -2.32
N GLN A 30 10.58 -3.29 -3.02
CA GLN A 30 11.55 -2.19 -3.08
C GLN A 30 12.10 -2.03 -4.49
N ALA A 31 12.09 -0.81 -5.04
CA ALA A 31 12.66 -0.52 -6.36
C ALA A 31 14.15 -0.90 -6.46
N LYS A 32 14.91 -0.70 -5.38
CA LYS A 32 16.34 -1.09 -5.33
C LYS A 32 16.56 -2.61 -5.51
N ALA A 33 15.60 -3.44 -5.11
CA ALA A 33 15.70 -4.89 -5.31
C ALA A 33 15.56 -5.25 -6.79
N LEU A 34 14.70 -4.55 -7.54
CA LEU A 34 14.58 -4.71 -8.99
C LEU A 34 15.90 -4.34 -9.69
N LEU A 35 16.51 -3.21 -9.28
CA LEU A 35 17.81 -2.78 -9.81
C LEU A 35 18.94 -3.76 -9.49
N ALA A 36 18.93 -4.33 -8.29
CA ALA A 36 19.93 -5.32 -7.87
C ALA A 36 19.77 -6.66 -8.59
N GLY A 37 18.52 -7.05 -8.93
CA GLY A 37 18.23 -8.27 -9.69
C GLY A 37 18.70 -8.22 -11.15
N GLY A 38 19.05 -7.04 -11.66
CA GLY A 38 19.49 -6.84 -13.04
C GLY A 38 18.36 -6.86 -14.07
N GLY A 39 18.69 -6.53 -15.32
CA GLY A 39 17.74 -6.49 -16.43
C GLY A 39 16.76 -5.31 -16.37
N VAL A 40 16.96 -4.36 -15.45
CA VAL A 40 16.19 -3.12 -15.38
C VAL A 40 17.14 -1.93 -15.57
N PRO A 41 16.84 -0.99 -16.49
CA PRO A 41 17.64 0.20 -16.71
C PRO A 41 17.73 1.07 -15.45
N ARG A 42 18.87 1.77 -15.31
CA ARG A 42 19.10 2.73 -14.21
C ARG A 42 18.93 4.18 -14.66
N ASP A 43 18.26 4.38 -15.78
CA ASP A 43 18.01 5.71 -16.31
C ASP A 43 17.02 6.45 -15.40
N PRO A 44 17.32 7.73 -15.10
CA PRO A 44 16.41 8.52 -14.25
C PRO A 44 15.10 8.80 -14.99
N ASP A 45 13.99 8.82 -14.24
CA ASP A 45 12.70 9.26 -14.72
C ASP A 45 12.46 10.72 -14.31
N PRO A 46 12.44 11.67 -15.27
CA PRO A 46 12.19 13.07 -14.96
C PRO A 46 10.87 13.33 -14.24
N ALA A 47 9.80 12.58 -14.56
CA ALA A 47 8.50 12.75 -13.92
C ALA A 47 8.56 12.38 -12.43
N GLY A 48 9.21 11.27 -12.09
CA GLY A 48 9.41 10.88 -10.70
C GLY A 48 10.28 11.87 -9.93
N ILE A 49 11.36 12.36 -10.55
CA ILE A 49 12.27 13.32 -9.92
C ILE A 49 11.57 14.66 -9.68
N VAL A 50 10.88 15.20 -10.70
CA VAL A 50 10.11 16.45 -10.55
C VAL A 50 9.02 16.29 -9.50
N GLY A 51 8.30 15.17 -9.53
CA GLY A 51 7.28 14.88 -8.53
C GLY A 51 7.84 14.90 -7.11
N PHE A 52 9.01 14.30 -6.88
CA PHE A 52 9.68 14.35 -5.58
C PHE A 52 9.99 15.79 -5.13
N HIS A 53 10.49 16.63 -6.01
CA HIS A 53 10.80 18.03 -5.67
C HIS A 53 9.55 18.86 -5.40
N LEU A 54 8.42 18.58 -6.06
CA LEU A 54 7.18 19.32 -5.88
C LEU A 54 6.40 18.89 -4.62
N PHE A 55 6.41 17.59 -4.31
CA PHE A 55 5.51 17.01 -3.30
C PHE A 55 6.25 16.43 -2.08
N GLY A 56 7.59 16.37 -2.11
CA GLY A 56 8.37 15.69 -1.07
C GLY A 56 8.30 14.15 -1.13
N SER A 57 7.57 13.61 -2.09
CA SER A 57 7.44 12.18 -2.38
C SER A 57 7.25 11.95 -3.87
N VAL A 58 7.60 10.77 -4.37
CA VAL A 58 7.38 10.43 -5.78
C VAL A 58 5.93 10.02 -5.96
N PRO A 59 5.15 10.72 -6.81
CA PRO A 59 3.75 10.38 -7.03
C PRO A 59 3.61 9.06 -7.82
N GLU A 60 2.65 8.26 -7.43
CA GLU A 60 2.28 7.03 -8.16
C GLU A 60 1.70 7.38 -9.55
N PRO A 61 1.95 6.57 -10.58
CA PRO A 61 2.69 5.30 -10.58
C PRO A 61 4.20 5.44 -10.84
N PHE A 62 4.75 6.63 -10.77
CA PHE A 62 6.17 6.90 -11.08
C PHE A 62 7.11 6.38 -10.01
N THR A 63 8.36 6.20 -10.41
CA THR A 63 9.53 6.08 -9.53
C THR A 63 10.61 7.04 -10.04
N VAL A 64 11.74 7.13 -9.34
CA VAL A 64 12.87 7.90 -9.85
C VAL A 64 13.64 7.17 -10.98
N TRP A 65 13.21 5.96 -11.34
CA TRP A 65 13.83 5.12 -12.34
C TRP A 65 12.86 4.85 -13.50
N ARG A 66 13.33 5.14 -14.72
CA ARG A 66 12.57 4.83 -15.93
C ARG A 66 12.36 3.32 -16.05
N GLY A 67 11.15 2.88 -16.36
CA GLY A 67 10.83 1.46 -16.51
C GLY A 67 10.55 0.72 -15.19
N ILE A 68 10.67 1.38 -14.03
CA ILE A 68 10.16 0.86 -12.77
C ILE A 68 8.90 1.64 -12.39
N HIS A 69 7.82 0.93 -12.19
CA HIS A 69 6.52 1.50 -11.84
C HIS A 69 6.13 1.08 -10.42
N THR A 70 5.49 1.97 -9.69
CA THR A 70 4.76 1.62 -8.49
C THR A 70 3.39 1.10 -8.91
N LEU A 71 2.97 -0.06 -8.39
CA LEU A 71 1.57 -0.46 -8.52
C LEU A 71 0.74 0.45 -7.61
N PRO A 72 -0.23 1.23 -8.12
CA PRO A 72 -1.00 2.16 -7.30
C PRO A 72 -1.78 1.46 -6.17
N ALA A 73 -2.04 2.19 -5.07
CA ALA A 73 -2.86 1.68 -3.98
C ALA A 73 -4.23 1.21 -4.48
N GLY A 74 -4.74 0.13 -3.90
CA GLY A 74 -6.07 -0.41 -4.25
C GLY A 74 -6.19 -0.92 -5.69
N THR A 75 -5.07 -1.32 -6.33
CA THR A 75 -5.09 -1.84 -7.69
C THR A 75 -4.58 -3.28 -7.80
N THR A 76 -4.99 -3.92 -8.89
CA THR A 76 -4.48 -5.22 -9.33
C THR A 76 -3.78 -5.07 -10.67
N LEU A 77 -2.73 -5.85 -10.89
CA LEU A 77 -2.07 -6.02 -12.18
C LEU A 77 -2.04 -7.50 -12.54
N THR A 78 -2.68 -7.86 -13.63
CA THR A 78 -2.65 -9.22 -14.18
C THR A 78 -1.55 -9.31 -15.24
N VAL A 79 -0.76 -10.37 -15.18
CA VAL A 79 0.29 -10.69 -16.14
C VAL A 79 0.02 -12.07 -16.69
N ASP A 80 -0.10 -12.19 -17.99
CA ASP A 80 -0.26 -13.46 -18.69
C ASP A 80 0.84 -13.67 -19.76
N ALA A 81 0.64 -14.61 -20.65
CA ALA A 81 1.59 -14.90 -21.73
C ALA A 81 1.76 -13.76 -22.75
N THR A 82 0.88 -12.77 -22.76
CA THR A 82 0.95 -11.58 -23.62
C THR A 82 1.62 -10.39 -22.94
N GLY A 83 1.92 -10.50 -21.64
CA GLY A 83 2.54 -9.46 -20.84
C GLY A 83 1.64 -8.87 -19.76
N PRO A 84 2.04 -7.76 -19.13
CA PRO A 84 1.25 -7.10 -18.11
C PRO A 84 0.09 -6.32 -18.73
N ALA A 85 -1.11 -6.51 -18.15
CA ALA A 85 -2.27 -5.72 -18.48
C ALA A 85 -2.20 -4.30 -17.87
N THR A 86 -3.12 -3.43 -18.19
CA THR A 86 -3.27 -2.16 -17.48
C THR A 86 -3.73 -2.42 -16.05
N PRO A 87 -3.09 -1.80 -15.02
CA PRO A 87 -3.55 -1.90 -13.64
C PRO A 87 -5.02 -1.51 -13.49
N GLN A 88 -5.78 -2.31 -12.75
CA GLN A 88 -7.22 -2.11 -12.53
C GLN A 88 -7.51 -1.78 -11.08
N PRO A 89 -8.20 -0.66 -10.78
CA PRO A 89 -8.57 -0.33 -9.43
C PRO A 89 -9.67 -1.29 -8.93
N TYR A 90 -9.52 -1.79 -7.71
CA TYR A 90 -10.56 -2.52 -6.97
C TYR A 90 -11.03 -1.75 -5.75
N TYR A 91 -10.28 -0.76 -5.29
CA TYR A 91 -10.62 0.09 -4.16
C TYR A 91 -10.07 1.51 -4.36
N ASP A 92 -10.88 2.50 -4.06
CA ASP A 92 -10.53 3.91 -4.07
C ASP A 92 -10.96 4.54 -2.75
N VAL A 93 -9.99 5.00 -1.95
CA VAL A 93 -10.22 5.62 -0.63
C VAL A 93 -11.06 6.89 -0.76
N ALA A 94 -10.77 7.73 -1.77
CA ALA A 94 -11.49 8.99 -1.95
C ALA A 94 -12.96 8.74 -2.31
N ALA A 95 -13.22 7.81 -3.23
CA ALA A 95 -14.57 7.39 -3.59
C ALA A 95 -15.32 6.77 -2.41
N ALA A 96 -14.65 5.90 -1.63
CA ALA A 96 -15.25 5.30 -0.44
C ALA A 96 -15.58 6.32 0.64
N LEU A 97 -14.74 7.35 0.84
CA LEU A 97 -15.00 8.44 1.76
C LEU A 97 -16.16 9.33 1.27
N ALA A 98 -16.20 9.67 -0.01
CA ALA A 98 -17.28 10.46 -0.61
C ALA A 98 -18.63 9.74 -0.49
N GLU A 99 -18.68 8.45 -0.79
CA GLU A 99 -19.89 7.63 -0.63
C GLU A 99 -20.37 7.61 0.82
N ARG A 100 -19.47 7.42 1.78
CA ARG A 100 -19.82 7.38 3.19
C ARG A 100 -20.24 8.73 3.75
N ALA A 101 -19.72 9.84 3.22
CA ALA A 101 -20.10 11.18 3.62
C ALA A 101 -21.58 11.49 3.30
N THR A 102 -22.14 10.85 2.28
CA THR A 102 -23.55 11.04 1.87
C THR A 102 -24.55 10.17 2.65
N ARG A 103 -24.06 9.14 3.37
CA ARG A 103 -24.93 8.25 4.15
C ARG A 103 -25.24 8.86 5.52
N ALA A 104 -26.51 8.97 5.85
CA ALA A 104 -26.95 9.36 7.19
C ALA A 104 -26.39 8.37 8.22
N LYS A 105 -25.63 8.87 9.20
CA LYS A 105 -25.08 8.04 10.27
C LYS A 105 -26.16 7.85 11.35
N SER A 106 -26.66 6.64 11.49
CA SER A 106 -27.44 6.23 12.67
C SER A 106 -26.52 5.54 13.68
N GLY A 107 -26.60 5.92 14.95
CA GLY A 107 -25.88 5.27 16.04
C GLY A 107 -24.73 6.10 16.64
N ASP A 108 -24.10 5.55 17.68
CA ASP A 108 -22.98 6.17 18.37
C ASP A 108 -21.69 6.06 17.53
N ALA A 109 -21.31 7.16 16.87
CA ALA A 109 -20.11 7.22 16.05
C ALA A 109 -18.82 6.93 16.84
N ARG A 110 -18.81 7.25 18.16
CA ARG A 110 -17.66 6.96 19.03
C ARG A 110 -17.51 5.47 19.28
N ALA A 111 -18.60 4.78 19.56
CA ALA A 111 -18.57 3.33 19.74
C ALA A 111 -18.18 2.60 18.45
N GLN A 112 -18.69 3.05 17.30
CA GLN A 112 -18.34 2.49 16.00
C GLN A 112 -16.85 2.70 15.68
N LEU A 113 -16.30 3.88 15.96
CA LEU A 113 -14.88 4.16 15.77
C LEU A 113 -14.01 3.29 16.68
N ALA A 114 -14.38 3.18 17.96
CA ALA A 114 -13.63 2.37 18.92
C ALA A 114 -13.60 0.89 18.51
N GLU A 115 -14.72 0.37 17.99
CA GLU A 115 -14.78 -1.01 17.50
C GLU A 115 -13.97 -1.20 16.22
N ALA A 116 -14.03 -0.27 15.27
CA ALA A 116 -13.23 -0.32 14.05
C ALA A 116 -11.72 -0.28 14.35
N VAL A 117 -11.27 0.56 15.29
CA VAL A 117 -9.87 0.61 15.73
C VAL A 117 -9.48 -0.71 16.40
N ARG A 118 -10.33 -1.25 17.30
CA ARG A 118 -10.07 -2.53 17.95
C ARG A 118 -9.94 -3.68 16.96
N ASP A 119 -10.83 -3.74 15.98
CA ASP A 119 -10.81 -4.75 14.94
C ASP A 119 -9.56 -4.64 14.06
N SER A 120 -9.22 -3.44 13.64
CA SER A 120 -7.98 -3.17 12.90
C SER A 120 -6.75 -3.62 13.68
N VAL A 121 -6.61 -3.23 14.95
CA VAL A 121 -5.48 -3.64 15.79
C VAL A 121 -5.42 -5.17 15.93
N ARG A 122 -6.56 -5.83 16.16
CA ARG A 122 -6.62 -7.30 16.25
C ARG A 122 -6.04 -7.98 15.03
N HIS A 123 -6.36 -7.51 13.82
CA HIS A 123 -5.84 -8.08 12.58
C HIS A 123 -4.34 -7.80 12.38
N HIS A 124 -3.83 -6.68 12.87
CA HIS A 124 -2.41 -6.36 12.80
C HIS A 124 -1.55 -7.11 13.84
N LEU A 125 -2.17 -7.74 14.82
CA LEU A 125 -1.49 -8.58 15.82
C LEU A 125 -1.25 -10.01 15.34
N VAL A 126 -1.78 -10.40 14.19
CA VAL A 126 -1.53 -11.72 13.60
C VAL A 126 -0.10 -11.78 13.06
N ALA A 127 0.79 -12.43 13.81
CA ALA A 127 2.21 -12.54 13.49
C ALA A 127 2.81 -13.79 14.09
N ASP A 128 3.86 -14.33 13.46
CA ASP A 128 4.64 -15.48 13.94
C ASP A 128 5.73 -15.07 14.95
N VAL A 129 5.85 -13.80 15.24
CA VAL A 129 6.85 -13.20 16.13
C VAL A 129 6.18 -12.21 17.08
N PRO A 130 6.80 -11.86 18.21
CA PRO A 130 6.29 -10.83 19.10
C PRO A 130 6.09 -9.51 18.36
N VAL A 131 4.92 -8.91 18.54
CA VAL A 131 4.56 -7.61 17.97
C VAL A 131 4.84 -6.51 18.97
N ALA A 132 5.52 -5.46 18.55
CA ALA A 132 5.78 -4.28 19.36
C ALA A 132 5.21 -3.02 18.68
N VAL A 133 4.96 -1.98 19.48
CA VAL A 133 4.52 -0.68 18.98
C VAL A 133 5.58 0.38 19.31
N PHE A 134 5.88 1.23 18.33
CA PHE A 134 6.69 2.43 18.59
C PHE A 134 5.85 3.43 19.39
N LEU A 135 6.17 3.60 20.65
CA LEU A 135 5.46 4.51 21.53
C LEU A 135 6.11 5.90 21.51
N SER A 136 5.34 6.87 21.11
CA SER A 136 5.66 8.29 21.28
C SER A 136 4.76 8.91 22.38
N ALA A 137 4.96 10.18 22.69
CA ALA A 137 4.04 10.94 23.55
C ALA A 137 2.73 11.33 22.84
N GLY A 138 2.50 10.83 21.61
CA GLY A 138 1.33 11.15 20.79
C GLY A 138 0.09 10.36 21.18
N LEU A 139 -1.09 10.94 20.87
CA LEU A 139 -2.39 10.31 21.13
C LEU A 139 -2.56 9.01 20.35
N ASP A 140 -2.10 8.95 19.09
CA ASP A 140 -2.28 7.80 18.22
C ASP A 140 -1.56 6.56 18.74
N SER A 141 -0.26 6.70 19.08
CA SER A 141 0.53 5.60 19.62
C SER A 141 0.03 5.15 20.99
N GLY A 142 -0.44 6.09 21.82
CA GLY A 142 -1.08 5.80 23.11
C GLY A 142 -2.41 5.04 22.94
N ALA A 143 -3.23 5.42 21.96
CA ALA A 143 -4.48 4.74 21.66
C ALA A 143 -4.25 3.30 21.15
N LEU A 144 -3.24 3.11 20.29
CA LEU A 144 -2.85 1.78 19.83
C LEU A 144 -2.40 0.90 20.99
N LEU A 145 -1.50 1.41 21.86
CA LEU A 145 -1.02 0.67 23.02
C LEU A 145 -2.17 0.30 23.98
N GLY A 146 -3.06 1.26 24.28
CA GLY A 146 -4.23 1.00 25.12
C GLY A 146 -5.17 -0.03 24.52
N THR A 147 -5.36 -0.01 23.20
CA THR A 147 -6.17 -1.01 22.49
C THR A 147 -5.53 -2.40 22.54
N MET A 148 -4.21 -2.50 22.32
CA MET A 148 -3.45 -3.76 22.42
C MET A 148 -3.55 -4.35 23.83
N ALA A 149 -3.35 -3.52 24.87
CA ALA A 149 -3.51 -3.95 26.26
C ALA A 149 -4.94 -4.47 26.55
N GLY A 150 -5.96 -3.78 26.05
CA GLY A 150 -7.36 -4.20 26.16
C GLY A 150 -7.70 -5.51 25.41
N LEU A 151 -6.87 -5.91 24.44
CA LEU A 151 -6.95 -7.20 23.74
C LEU A 151 -6.16 -8.31 24.44
N GLY A 152 -5.54 -8.03 25.58
CA GLY A 152 -4.78 -9.01 26.36
C GLY A 152 -3.35 -9.27 25.83
N VAL A 153 -2.82 -8.41 24.95
CA VAL A 153 -1.45 -8.48 24.50
C VAL A 153 -0.54 -7.98 25.60
N ARG A 154 0.46 -8.78 25.97
CA ARG A 154 1.46 -8.49 27.02
C ARG A 154 2.84 -8.32 26.41
#